data_d5edbe9455c43f0ae26282ba1f39c452
#
_entry.id   d5edbe9455c43f0ae26282ba1f39c452
#
_cell.length_a   1.000
_cell.length_b   1.000
_cell.length_c   1.000
_cell.angle_alpha   90.00
_cell.angle_beta   90.00
_cell.angle_gamma   90.00
#
_symmetry.space_group_name_H-M   'P 1'
#
loop_
_entity.id
_entity.type
_entity.pdbx_description
1 polymer ?
#
loop_
_entity_poly.entity_id
_entity_poly.type
_entity_poly.pdbx_seq_one_letter_code
_entity_poly.pdbx_strand_id
1 'polypeptide(L)'
;VINTEKLERIGSVEPQLLPGVDGHVPTLFTEAGVVTRRVEEAAHHAGFVFAVDPTSADASVVGGNIAMNAGGKKAVLWGTALDNLAWWRMVDPDGNWLEVTRIGHNRGKIHDTPVATFALTWKDGRHAPGVAKVLRTERLEIPGSTFRKAGLGKDVTDKFLGGLPGIQKEGCDGIITSARWVVHRM
;
A
#
# COMPACT_ATOMS: atom_id res chain seq x y z
N VAL A 1 -9.01 13.52 -15.61
CA VAL A 1 -7.76 12.79 -15.33
C VAL A 1 -6.91 13.67 -14.42
N ILE A 2 -6.44 13.15 -13.30
CA ILE A 2 -5.53 13.85 -12.39
C ILE A 2 -4.14 13.28 -12.61
N ASN A 3 -3.18 14.15 -12.91
CA ASN A 3 -1.80 13.76 -13.11
C ASN A 3 -1.04 13.82 -11.77
N THR A 4 -0.43 12.72 -11.36
CA THR A 4 0.34 12.58 -10.13
C THR A 4 1.85 12.55 -10.34
N GLU A 5 2.35 12.79 -11.55
CA GLU A 5 3.77 12.66 -11.91
C GLU A 5 4.71 13.51 -11.04
N LYS A 6 4.21 14.63 -10.50
CA LYS A 6 4.99 15.51 -9.61
C LYS A 6 5.09 15.02 -8.17
N LEU A 7 4.34 13.98 -7.81
CA LEU A 7 4.45 13.30 -6.53
C LEU A 7 5.53 12.21 -6.64
N GLU A 8 6.82 12.62 -6.68
CA GLU A 8 7.92 11.75 -7.09
C GLU A 8 8.99 11.49 -6.02
N ARG A 9 8.72 11.85 -4.76
CA ARG A 9 9.66 11.64 -3.66
C ARG A 9 9.76 10.17 -3.27
N ILE A 10 11.00 9.68 -3.15
CA ILE A 10 11.36 8.38 -2.57
C ILE A 10 12.16 8.64 -1.31
N GLY A 11 11.83 7.97 -0.21
CA GLY A 11 12.64 7.94 1.02
C GLY A 11 13.78 6.93 0.92
N SER A 12 14.60 6.87 1.95
CA SER A 12 15.55 5.78 2.16
C SER A 12 14.84 4.55 2.72
N VAL A 13 15.46 3.37 2.54
CA VAL A 13 15.03 2.18 3.30
C VAL A 13 15.43 2.39 4.76
N GLU A 14 14.45 2.33 5.64
CA GLU A 14 14.64 2.55 7.07
C GLU A 14 13.85 1.55 7.92
N PRO A 15 14.40 1.15 9.07
CA PRO A 15 13.67 0.30 10.02
C PRO A 15 12.57 1.11 10.71
N GLN A 16 11.34 0.61 10.71
CA GLN A 16 10.20 1.21 11.36
C GLN A 16 9.54 0.25 12.34
N LEU A 17 9.03 0.78 13.45
CA LEU A 17 8.10 0.07 14.32
C LEU A 17 6.71 0.15 13.70
N LEU A 18 6.21 -0.97 13.19
CA LEU A 18 4.86 -1.03 12.64
C LEU A 18 3.86 -1.37 13.75
N PRO A 19 2.65 -0.77 13.75
CA PRO A 19 1.64 -1.04 14.77
C PRO A 19 1.30 -2.53 14.84
N GLY A 20 1.39 -3.11 16.05
CA GLY A 20 1.08 -4.52 16.30
C GLY A 20 2.11 -5.52 15.75
N VAL A 21 3.32 -5.06 15.41
CA VAL A 21 4.42 -5.92 14.95
C VAL A 21 5.60 -5.80 15.91
N ASP A 22 6.12 -6.93 16.37
CA ASP A 22 7.31 -6.95 17.21
C ASP A 22 8.57 -6.65 16.40
N GLY A 23 9.40 -5.73 16.95
CA GLY A 23 10.66 -5.33 16.36
C GLY A 23 10.54 -4.40 15.15
N HIS A 24 11.69 -4.07 14.60
CA HIS A 24 11.78 -3.16 13.45
C HIS A 24 11.61 -3.91 12.13
N VAL A 25 10.83 -3.31 11.23
CA VAL A 25 10.59 -3.82 9.87
C VAL A 25 11.23 -2.86 8.88
N PRO A 26 12.05 -3.33 7.91
CA PRO A 26 12.58 -2.47 6.87
C PRO A 26 11.45 -1.98 5.97
N THR A 27 11.37 -0.66 5.80
CA THR A 27 10.32 -0.01 5.02
C THR A 27 10.88 1.05 4.10
N LEU A 28 10.15 1.37 3.04
CA LEU A 28 10.46 2.40 2.08
C LEU A 28 9.24 3.30 1.86
N PHE A 29 9.42 4.61 1.99
CA PHE A 29 8.38 5.59 1.68
C PHE A 29 8.44 5.98 0.21
N THR A 30 7.26 6.13 -0.43
CA THR A 30 7.13 6.67 -1.79
C THR A 30 5.93 7.59 -1.91
N GLU A 31 6.03 8.58 -2.77
CA GLU A 31 4.87 9.30 -3.30
C GLU A 31 4.30 8.57 -4.53
N ALA A 32 3.04 8.86 -4.85
CA ALA A 32 2.25 8.07 -5.81
C ALA A 32 2.74 8.12 -7.27
N GLY A 33 3.38 9.21 -7.67
CA GLY A 33 3.90 9.42 -9.03
C GLY A 33 5.26 8.78 -9.30
N VAL A 34 5.86 8.15 -8.29
CA VAL A 34 7.16 7.49 -8.47
C VAL A 34 7.03 6.30 -9.40
N VAL A 35 7.89 6.24 -10.43
CA VAL A 35 7.97 5.11 -11.36
C VAL A 35 8.46 3.86 -10.60
N THR A 36 7.78 2.75 -10.82
CA THR A 36 8.01 1.49 -10.09
C THR A 36 9.46 1.02 -10.16
N ARG A 37 10.11 1.12 -11.31
CA ARG A 37 11.51 0.77 -11.51
C ARG A 37 12.43 1.55 -10.56
N ARG A 38 12.20 2.84 -10.34
CA ARG A 38 12.99 3.65 -9.41
C ARG A 38 12.88 3.16 -7.96
N VAL A 39 11.72 2.64 -7.58
CA VAL A 39 11.53 2.06 -6.24
C VAL A 39 12.28 0.74 -6.10
N GLU A 40 12.25 -0.11 -7.14
CA GLU A 40 13.05 -1.34 -7.18
C GLU A 40 14.55 -1.03 -7.02
N GLU A 41 15.06 -0.08 -7.80
CA GLU A 41 16.47 0.33 -7.76
C GLU A 41 16.87 0.87 -6.40
N ALA A 42 16.04 1.74 -5.79
CA ALA A 42 16.30 2.29 -4.46
C ALA A 42 16.34 1.20 -3.38
N ALA A 43 15.42 0.25 -3.42
CA ALA A 43 15.44 -0.89 -2.52
C ALA A 43 16.66 -1.78 -2.74
N HIS A 44 16.99 -2.09 -3.99
CA HIS A 44 18.13 -2.93 -4.37
C HIS A 44 19.47 -2.33 -3.92
N HIS A 45 19.69 -1.04 -4.14
CA HIS A 45 20.90 -0.33 -3.68
C HIS A 45 21.07 -0.36 -2.16
N ALA A 46 19.96 -0.47 -1.43
CA ALA A 46 19.98 -0.61 0.03
C ALA A 46 20.08 -2.08 0.51
N GLY A 47 20.20 -3.06 -0.39
CA GLY A 47 20.30 -4.49 -0.06
C GLY A 47 18.94 -5.16 0.19
N PHE A 48 17.87 -4.60 -0.39
CA PHE A 48 16.51 -5.11 -0.21
C PHE A 48 15.80 -5.35 -1.55
N VAL A 49 14.72 -6.12 -1.48
CA VAL A 49 13.82 -6.40 -2.59
C VAL A 49 12.53 -5.61 -2.41
N PHE A 50 12.15 -4.83 -3.41
CA PHE A 50 10.79 -4.32 -3.58
C PHE A 50 9.96 -5.40 -4.29
N ALA A 51 8.87 -5.83 -3.67
CA ALA A 51 8.14 -7.02 -4.11
C ALA A 51 7.19 -6.79 -5.29
N VAL A 52 6.81 -5.54 -5.57
CA VAL A 52 5.86 -5.19 -6.64
C VAL A 52 6.64 -4.95 -7.94
N ASP A 53 6.63 -5.94 -8.83
CA ASP A 53 7.42 -5.94 -10.07
C ASP A 53 6.58 -6.26 -11.32
N PRO A 54 5.57 -5.43 -11.65
CA PRO A 54 4.77 -5.65 -12.85
C PRO A 54 5.64 -5.56 -14.10
N THR A 55 5.22 -6.19 -15.19
CA THR A 55 5.93 -6.12 -16.48
C THR A 55 6.05 -4.69 -17.00
N SER A 56 5.15 -3.80 -16.56
CA SER A 56 5.15 -2.37 -16.87
C SER A 56 5.96 -1.51 -15.88
N ALA A 57 6.89 -2.08 -15.12
CA ALA A 57 7.63 -1.37 -14.06
C ALA A 57 8.34 -0.09 -14.55
N ASP A 58 8.77 -0.05 -15.81
CA ASP A 58 9.43 1.11 -16.40
C ASP A 58 8.47 2.28 -16.73
N ALA A 59 7.17 2.02 -16.79
CA ALA A 59 6.15 3.00 -17.15
C ALA A 59 5.07 3.18 -16.06
N SER A 60 4.86 2.18 -15.20
CA SER A 60 3.88 2.27 -14.12
C SER A 60 4.39 3.10 -12.96
N VAL A 61 3.46 3.74 -12.25
CA VAL A 61 3.74 4.47 -11.01
C VAL A 61 3.12 3.76 -9.81
N VAL A 62 3.69 3.96 -8.62
CA VAL A 62 3.28 3.22 -7.42
C VAL A 62 1.83 3.50 -7.01
N GLY A 63 1.30 4.69 -7.23
CA GLY A 63 -0.12 4.98 -7.00
C GLY A 63 -1.05 4.11 -7.86
N GLY A 64 -0.68 3.88 -9.12
CA GLY A 64 -1.36 2.94 -10.01
C GLY A 64 -1.22 1.49 -9.55
N ASN A 65 -0.03 1.12 -9.08
CA ASN A 65 0.20 -0.23 -8.52
C ASN A 65 -0.72 -0.51 -7.32
N ILE A 66 -0.96 0.49 -6.47
CA ILE A 66 -1.89 0.39 -5.33
C ILE A 66 -3.33 0.28 -5.86
N ALA A 67 -3.74 1.22 -6.70
CA ALA A 67 -5.10 1.30 -7.23
C ALA A 67 -5.54 0.02 -7.97
N MET A 68 -4.60 -0.68 -8.59
CA MET A 68 -4.81 -1.94 -9.32
C MET A 68 -4.43 -3.18 -8.51
N ASN A 69 -3.90 -3.04 -7.30
CA ASN A 69 -3.30 -4.13 -6.52
C ASN A 69 -2.29 -4.93 -7.34
N ALA A 70 -1.33 -4.23 -7.94
CA ALA A 70 -0.36 -4.81 -8.86
C ALA A 70 0.50 -5.90 -8.21
N GLY A 71 0.85 -6.89 -9.00
CA GLY A 71 1.82 -7.92 -8.68
C GLY A 71 2.78 -8.09 -9.85
N GLY A 72 3.60 -9.12 -9.81
CA GLY A 72 4.55 -9.50 -10.85
C GLY A 72 5.08 -10.89 -10.57
N LYS A 73 6.28 -11.20 -11.06
CA LYS A 73 6.93 -12.50 -10.82
C LYS A 73 7.18 -12.74 -9.33
N LYS A 74 7.63 -11.70 -8.62
CA LYS A 74 7.92 -11.73 -7.18
C LYS A 74 6.66 -11.97 -6.32
N ALA A 75 5.46 -11.72 -6.86
CA ALA A 75 4.21 -11.95 -6.16
C ALA A 75 3.97 -13.43 -5.80
N VAL A 76 4.63 -14.36 -6.47
CA VAL A 76 4.59 -15.78 -6.09
C VAL A 76 5.11 -15.97 -4.66
N LEU A 77 6.17 -15.25 -4.28
CA LEU A 77 6.77 -15.31 -2.95
C LEU A 77 6.19 -14.29 -1.97
N TRP A 78 6.10 -13.03 -2.36
CA TRP A 78 5.79 -11.92 -1.46
C TRP A 78 4.40 -11.31 -1.66
N GLY A 79 3.59 -11.83 -2.57
CA GLY A 79 2.25 -11.30 -2.82
C GLY A 79 2.23 -10.05 -3.70
N THR A 80 1.12 -9.33 -3.66
CA THR A 80 0.82 -8.15 -4.45
C THR A 80 1.13 -6.85 -3.71
N ALA A 81 0.73 -5.70 -4.25
CA ALA A 81 0.89 -4.40 -3.60
C ALA A 81 0.28 -4.39 -2.19
N LEU A 82 -0.93 -4.89 -2.01
CA LEU A 82 -1.62 -4.94 -0.72
C LEU A 82 -0.83 -5.72 0.33
N ASP A 83 -0.21 -6.83 -0.06
CA ASP A 83 0.56 -7.68 0.85
C ASP A 83 1.78 -6.97 1.43
N ASN A 84 2.29 -5.96 0.73
CA ASN A 84 3.52 -5.26 1.06
C ASN A 84 3.30 -3.82 1.57
N LEU A 85 2.06 -3.36 1.67
CA LEU A 85 1.74 -2.02 2.19
C LEU A 85 1.66 -2.02 3.72
N ALA A 86 2.49 -1.19 4.36
CA ALA A 86 2.37 -0.88 5.78
C ALA A 86 1.31 0.19 6.03
N TRP A 87 1.29 1.23 5.20
CA TRP A 87 0.22 2.22 5.15
C TRP A 87 0.20 2.93 3.78
N TRP A 88 -0.92 3.61 3.51
CA TRP A 88 -1.03 4.52 2.39
C TRP A 88 -1.93 5.69 2.75
N ARG A 89 -1.75 6.78 2.01
CA ARG A 89 -2.54 7.99 2.13
C ARG A 89 -3.21 8.30 0.81
N MET A 90 -4.44 8.73 0.89
CA MET A 90 -5.23 9.15 -0.26
C MET A 90 -6.05 10.39 0.08
N VAL A 91 -6.54 11.05 -0.95
CA VAL A 91 -7.60 12.07 -0.84
C VAL A 91 -8.91 11.38 -1.19
N ASP A 92 -9.88 11.45 -0.28
CA ASP A 92 -11.20 10.88 -0.48
C ASP A 92 -12.10 11.75 -1.38
N PRO A 93 -13.30 11.30 -1.78
CA PRO A 93 -14.20 12.08 -2.62
C PRO A 93 -14.67 13.42 -2.00
N ASP A 94 -14.63 13.56 -0.69
CA ASP A 94 -14.98 14.80 0.04
C ASP A 94 -13.80 15.78 0.14
N GLY A 95 -12.62 15.41 -0.41
CA GLY A 95 -11.42 16.23 -0.36
C GLY A 95 -10.65 16.14 0.96
N ASN A 96 -10.95 15.18 1.82
CA ASN A 96 -10.23 14.94 3.05
C ASN A 96 -9.08 13.96 2.85
N TRP A 97 -8.07 14.05 3.73
CA TRP A 97 -7.04 13.02 3.80
C TRP A 97 -7.60 11.76 4.44
N LEU A 98 -7.35 10.62 3.84
CA LEU A 98 -7.59 9.31 4.42
C LEU A 98 -6.25 8.56 4.52
N GLU A 99 -5.86 8.22 5.74
CA GLU A 99 -4.71 7.38 6.02
C GLU A 99 -5.21 5.98 6.42
N VAL A 100 -4.70 4.97 5.74
CA VAL A 100 -5.00 3.57 6.00
C VAL A 100 -3.72 2.88 6.47
N THR A 101 -3.72 2.39 7.70
CA THR A 101 -2.56 1.76 8.32
C THR A 101 -2.88 0.30 8.64
N ARG A 102 -2.05 -0.63 8.18
CA ARG A 102 -2.18 -2.05 8.51
C ARG A 102 -1.66 -2.30 9.92
N ILE A 103 -2.49 -2.93 10.75
CA ILE A 103 -2.13 -3.34 12.11
C ILE A 103 -1.73 -4.81 12.10
N GLY A 104 -0.63 -5.17 12.76
CA GLY A 104 -0.16 -6.55 12.81
C GLY A 104 0.26 -7.11 11.45
N HIS A 105 1.02 -6.32 10.68
CA HIS A 105 1.51 -6.74 9.37
C HIS A 105 2.31 -8.05 9.44
N ASN A 106 1.83 -9.11 8.79
CA ASN A 106 2.46 -10.45 8.85
C ASN A 106 3.72 -10.60 7.97
N ARG A 107 4.11 -9.55 7.23
CA ARG A 107 5.25 -9.54 6.27
C ARG A 107 5.18 -10.63 5.20
N GLY A 108 3.99 -11.10 4.92
CA GLY A 108 3.66 -12.13 3.96
C GLY A 108 2.31 -11.86 3.32
N LYS A 109 1.75 -12.86 2.67
CA LYS A 109 0.46 -12.72 2.00
C LYS A 109 -0.66 -12.50 3.00
N ILE A 110 -1.46 -11.48 2.75
CA ILE A 110 -2.51 -11.05 3.68
C ILE A 110 -3.57 -12.13 3.92
N HIS A 111 -3.84 -12.96 2.92
CA HIS A 111 -4.82 -14.05 3.02
C HIS A 111 -4.35 -15.21 3.92
N ASP A 112 -3.08 -15.24 4.33
CA ASP A 112 -2.55 -16.21 5.29
C ASP A 112 -2.90 -15.82 6.74
N THR A 113 -3.41 -14.59 6.96
CA THR A 113 -3.88 -14.17 8.28
C THR A 113 -5.36 -14.54 8.47
N PRO A 114 -5.79 -14.97 9.67
CA PRO A 114 -7.20 -15.21 9.95
C PRO A 114 -8.04 -13.94 9.72
N VAL A 115 -7.56 -12.81 10.24
CA VAL A 115 -8.19 -11.49 10.13
C VAL A 115 -7.10 -10.45 9.88
N ALA A 116 -7.27 -9.64 8.84
CA ALA A 116 -6.45 -8.48 8.60
C ALA A 116 -7.12 -7.24 9.21
N THR A 117 -6.34 -6.47 9.96
CA THR A 117 -6.83 -5.27 10.66
C THR A 117 -6.21 -4.02 10.09
N PHE A 118 -7.05 -3.00 9.88
CA PHE A 118 -6.63 -1.69 9.40
C PHE A 118 -7.19 -0.59 10.30
N ALA A 119 -6.36 0.43 10.57
CA ALA A 119 -6.81 1.68 11.14
C ALA A 119 -7.01 2.70 10.02
N LEU A 120 -8.18 3.29 9.95
CA LEU A 120 -8.56 4.32 9.01
C LEU A 120 -8.66 5.65 9.75
N THR A 121 -7.94 6.67 9.27
CA THR A 121 -7.93 8.00 9.91
C THR A 121 -8.23 9.07 8.87
N TRP A 122 -9.36 9.76 9.02
CA TRP A 122 -9.72 10.91 8.19
C TRP A 122 -9.24 12.20 8.83
N LYS A 123 -8.63 13.08 8.03
CA LYS A 123 -8.12 14.38 8.46
C LYS A 123 -8.61 15.47 7.51
N ASP A 124 -8.78 16.68 8.04
CA ASP A 124 -9.22 17.84 7.27
C ASP A 124 -8.29 18.13 6.08
N GLY A 125 -8.80 18.01 4.87
CA GLY A 125 -8.03 18.21 3.63
C GLY A 125 -7.63 19.65 3.33
N ARG A 126 -8.15 20.63 4.10
CA ARG A 126 -7.75 22.05 3.95
C ARG A 126 -6.35 22.36 4.44
N HIS A 127 -5.73 21.43 5.15
CA HIS A 127 -4.39 21.58 5.74
C HIS A 127 -3.48 20.41 5.28
N ALA A 128 -2.17 20.62 5.36
CA ALA A 128 -1.21 19.55 5.09
C ALA A 128 -1.43 18.37 6.08
N PRO A 129 -1.28 17.11 5.63
CA PRO A 129 -1.68 15.94 6.42
C PRO A 129 -0.99 15.82 7.78
N GLY A 130 0.24 16.36 7.92
CA GLY A 130 0.99 16.35 9.18
C GLY A 130 0.45 17.28 10.28
N VAL A 131 -0.34 18.30 9.91
CA VAL A 131 -0.92 19.28 10.83
C VAL A 131 -2.44 19.30 10.78
N ALA A 132 -3.04 18.53 9.88
CA ALA A 132 -4.48 18.48 9.69
C ALA A 132 -5.18 17.86 10.91
N LYS A 133 -6.32 18.48 11.30
CA LYS A 133 -7.16 17.96 12.37
C LYS A 133 -7.74 16.60 11.98
N VAL A 134 -7.68 15.65 12.90
CA VAL A 134 -8.37 14.36 12.77
C VAL A 134 -9.87 14.60 12.88
N LEU A 135 -10.62 14.15 11.89
CA LEU A 135 -12.07 14.25 11.83
C LEU A 135 -12.74 13.02 12.43
N ARG A 136 -12.23 11.82 12.09
CA ARG A 136 -12.69 10.55 12.63
C ARG A 136 -11.63 9.47 12.47
N THR A 137 -11.77 8.40 13.23
CA THR A 137 -10.99 7.16 13.12
C THR A 137 -11.93 5.97 13.10
N GLU A 138 -11.59 4.94 12.33
CA GLU A 138 -12.30 3.67 12.29
C GLU A 138 -11.32 2.52 12.31
N ARG A 139 -11.77 1.38 12.84
CA ARG A 139 -11.06 0.11 12.75
C ARG A 139 -11.82 -0.80 11.79
N LEU A 140 -11.12 -1.29 10.77
CA LEU A 140 -11.68 -2.21 9.78
C LEU A 140 -11.02 -3.58 9.95
N GLU A 141 -11.82 -4.61 10.15
CA GLU A 141 -11.38 -6.00 10.26
C GLU A 141 -11.95 -6.80 9.12
N ILE A 142 -11.08 -7.46 8.35
CA ILE A 142 -11.46 -8.19 7.16
C ILE A 142 -10.92 -9.62 7.28
N PRO A 143 -11.77 -10.66 7.16
CA PRO A 143 -11.27 -12.04 7.12
C PRO A 143 -10.24 -12.23 6.01
N GLY A 144 -9.13 -12.89 6.30
CA GLY A 144 -8.05 -13.12 5.32
C GLY A 144 -8.54 -13.81 4.04
N SER A 145 -9.51 -14.71 4.16
CA SER A 145 -10.15 -15.40 3.04
C SER A 145 -10.87 -14.48 2.04
N THR A 146 -11.19 -13.24 2.44
CA THR A 146 -11.80 -12.23 1.55
C THR A 146 -10.83 -11.77 0.45
N PHE A 147 -9.53 -11.78 0.74
CA PHE A 147 -8.51 -11.26 -0.18
C PHE A 147 -8.17 -12.21 -1.32
N ARG A 148 -8.44 -13.50 -1.16
CA ARG A 148 -8.15 -14.52 -2.17
C ARG A 148 -9.04 -15.74 -2.00
N LYS A 149 -9.60 -16.23 -3.09
CA LYS A 149 -10.31 -17.52 -3.12
C LYS A 149 -9.32 -18.69 -3.18
N ALA A 150 -9.55 -19.70 -2.37
CA ALA A 150 -8.76 -20.92 -2.40
C ALA A 150 -8.82 -21.60 -3.79
N GLY A 151 -7.71 -22.13 -4.25
CA GLY A 151 -7.61 -22.86 -5.53
C GLY A 151 -7.56 -22.01 -6.79
N LEU A 152 -7.72 -20.68 -6.67
CA LEU A 152 -7.63 -19.77 -7.81
C LEU A 152 -6.34 -18.94 -7.73
N GLY A 153 -5.86 -18.48 -8.90
CA GLY A 153 -4.63 -17.68 -8.99
C GLY A 153 -4.69 -16.35 -8.25
N LYS A 154 -3.59 -15.63 -8.28
CA LYS A 154 -3.42 -14.34 -7.57
C LYS A 154 -4.45 -13.26 -7.96
N ASP A 155 -5.02 -13.37 -9.15
CA ASP A 155 -5.85 -12.31 -9.73
C ASP A 155 -7.35 -12.42 -9.36
N VAL A 156 -7.71 -13.45 -8.61
CA VAL A 156 -9.10 -13.67 -8.20
C VAL A 156 -9.30 -13.16 -6.79
N THR A 157 -9.44 -11.86 -6.68
CA THR A 157 -9.81 -11.18 -5.44
C THR A 157 -11.17 -10.54 -5.58
N ASP A 158 -11.91 -10.47 -4.47
CA ASP A 158 -13.08 -9.62 -4.40
C ASP A 158 -12.62 -8.15 -4.53
N LYS A 159 -13.04 -7.46 -5.58
CA LYS A 159 -12.68 -6.05 -5.81
C LYS A 159 -13.18 -5.12 -4.70
N PHE A 160 -14.23 -5.50 -4.01
CA PHE A 160 -14.73 -4.72 -2.88
C PHE A 160 -13.80 -4.80 -1.66
N LEU A 161 -13.10 -5.92 -1.46
CA LEU A 161 -12.11 -6.18 -0.39
C LEU A 161 -12.63 -5.75 1.00
N GLY A 162 -13.87 -6.12 1.33
CA GLY A 162 -14.47 -5.77 2.62
C GLY A 162 -14.61 -4.26 2.87
N GLY A 163 -14.60 -3.44 1.82
CA GLY A 163 -14.66 -1.98 1.92
C GLY A 163 -13.32 -1.28 2.12
N LEU A 164 -12.18 -2.00 1.99
CA LEU A 164 -10.85 -1.42 2.14
C LEU A 164 -10.61 -0.32 1.09
N PRO A 165 -10.33 0.95 1.50
CA PRO A 165 -10.18 2.06 0.57
C PRO A 165 -8.91 1.99 -0.27
N GLY A 166 -8.98 2.48 -1.50
CA GLY A 166 -7.85 2.74 -2.40
C GLY A 166 -7.30 1.53 -3.14
N ILE A 167 -7.31 0.35 -2.52
CA ILE A 167 -6.77 -0.88 -3.10
C ILE A 167 -7.77 -1.49 -4.08
N GLN A 168 -7.29 -1.83 -5.28
CA GLN A 168 -8.06 -2.52 -6.32
C GLN A 168 -9.39 -1.82 -6.68
N LYS A 169 -9.44 -0.51 -6.48
CA LYS A 169 -10.59 0.35 -6.77
C LYS A 169 -10.41 1.16 -8.06
N GLU A 170 -9.26 1.02 -8.73
CA GLU A 170 -8.97 1.72 -9.99
C GLU A 170 -9.10 3.26 -9.88
N GLY A 171 -8.92 3.80 -8.66
CA GLY A 171 -9.02 5.24 -8.38
C GLY A 171 -10.45 5.78 -8.30
N CYS A 172 -11.49 4.92 -8.25
CA CYS A 172 -12.88 5.39 -8.21
C CYS A 172 -13.32 5.89 -6.82
N ASP A 173 -12.61 5.56 -5.76
CA ASP A 173 -12.92 5.94 -4.37
C ASP A 173 -11.96 6.99 -3.79
N GLY A 174 -11.07 7.55 -4.60
CA GLY A 174 -10.14 8.59 -4.20
C GLY A 174 -8.81 8.55 -4.94
N ILE A 175 -7.88 9.38 -4.50
CA ILE A 175 -6.59 9.59 -5.17
C ILE A 175 -5.48 9.22 -4.20
N ILE A 176 -4.72 8.16 -4.51
CA ILE A 176 -3.52 7.79 -3.76
C ILE A 176 -2.45 8.87 -3.91
N THR A 177 -1.87 9.31 -2.81
CA THR A 177 -0.83 10.35 -2.80
C THR A 177 0.53 9.85 -2.34
N SER A 178 0.57 8.91 -1.40
CA SER A 178 1.81 8.33 -0.88
C SER A 178 1.56 6.99 -0.19
N ALA A 179 2.64 6.24 0.02
CA ALA A 179 2.59 4.96 0.70
C ALA A 179 3.91 4.64 1.42
N ARG A 180 3.86 3.71 2.35
CA ARG A 180 5.01 3.06 2.96
C ARG A 180 4.92 1.56 2.71
N TRP A 181 5.99 1.03 2.19
CA TRP A 181 6.12 -0.34 1.75
C TRP A 181 7.03 -1.13 2.68
N VAL A 182 6.64 -2.35 3.00
CA VAL A 182 7.57 -3.33 3.54
C VAL A 182 8.47 -3.79 2.41
N VAL A 183 9.78 -3.82 2.66
CA VAL A 183 10.77 -4.38 1.74
C VAL A 183 11.44 -5.59 2.37
N HIS A 184 11.91 -6.52 1.55
CA HIS A 184 12.39 -7.82 1.97
C HIS A 184 13.91 -7.90 1.81
N ARG A 185 14.60 -8.64 2.69
CA ARG A 185 16.04 -8.89 2.54
C ARG A 185 16.29 -9.72 1.28
N MET A 186 17.40 -9.42 0.57
CA MET A 186 17.90 -10.25 -0.51
C MET A 186 18.42 -11.58 0.01
#